data_4385c1be3f418bd2ccb5ce870a9b0ac7
#
_entry.id   4385c1be3f418bd2ccb5ce870a9b0ac7
#
_cell.length_a   1.000
_cell.length_b   1.000
_cell.length_c   1.000
_cell.angle_alpha   90.00
_cell.angle_beta   90.00
_cell.angle_gamma   90.00
#
_symmetry.space_group_name_H-M   'P 1'
#
loop_
_entity.id
_entity.type
_entity.pdbx_description
1 polymer ?
#
loop_
_entity_poly.entity_id
_entity_poly.type
_entity_poly.pdbx_seq_one_letter_code
_entity_poly.pdbx_strand_id
1 'polypeptide(L)'
;MKRASCCMAAVAAVVLTAGPSGQAQSQGSLSYEYFRDKVQPVFLAKRGDHARCVVCHAVNNAPFHLVPLSPGATTWNEQQSRQNFELVQRVAQPGYADSPLVKHPLAEEAGGDPHHGGAQQFTSKDDPAWQTLRAFVMGAK
;
A
#
# COMPACT_ATOMS: atom_id res chain seq x y z
N MET A 1 -71.45 -47.21 4.87
CA MET A 1 -70.01 -47.41 4.68
C MET A 1 -69.41 -46.08 4.25
N LYS A 2 -68.80 -45.31 5.20
CA LYS A 2 -68.22 -44.00 4.95
C LYS A 2 -66.71 -44.13 5.07
N ARG A 3 -65.98 -43.89 4.01
CA ARG A 3 -64.50 -43.86 3.98
C ARG A 3 -64.03 -42.49 4.38
N ALA A 4 -63.28 -42.40 5.45
CA ALA A 4 -62.59 -41.17 5.84
C ALA A 4 -61.26 -41.09 5.09
N SER A 5 -61.05 -39.98 4.37
CA SER A 5 -59.82 -39.66 3.66
C SER A 5 -58.94 -38.82 4.57
N CYS A 6 -57.77 -39.34 4.94
CA CYS A 6 -56.82 -38.69 5.79
C CYS A 6 -55.81 -37.87 4.91
N CYS A 7 -55.91 -36.52 4.97
CA CYS A 7 -54.93 -35.66 4.31
C CYS A 7 -53.70 -35.51 5.20
N MET A 8 -52.58 -36.09 4.76
CA MET A 8 -51.23 -35.80 5.33
C MET A 8 -50.73 -34.50 4.74
N ALA A 9 -50.58 -33.49 5.57
CA ALA A 9 -49.89 -32.23 5.23
C ALA A 9 -48.39 -32.44 5.45
N ALA A 10 -47.61 -32.43 4.39
CA ALA A 10 -46.16 -32.42 4.44
C ALA A 10 -45.65 -30.97 4.73
N VAL A 11 -45.06 -30.79 5.89
CA VAL A 11 -44.37 -29.54 6.26
C VAL A 11 -42.93 -29.62 5.68
N ALA A 12 -42.67 -28.84 4.67
CA ALA A 12 -41.33 -28.66 4.12
C ALA A 12 -40.54 -27.65 5.01
N ALA A 13 -39.53 -28.21 5.71
CA ALA A 13 -38.60 -27.35 6.46
C ALA A 13 -37.59 -26.73 5.47
N VAL A 14 -37.65 -25.39 5.33
CA VAL A 14 -36.66 -24.63 4.59
C VAL A 14 -35.46 -24.40 5.50
N VAL A 15 -34.36 -25.09 5.25
CA VAL A 15 -33.07 -24.86 5.90
C VAL A 15 -32.39 -23.69 5.21
N LEU A 16 -32.40 -22.52 5.84
CA LEU A 16 -31.58 -21.38 5.44
C LEU A 16 -30.13 -21.66 5.85
N THR A 17 -29.29 -22.03 4.89
CA THR A 17 -27.85 -22.09 5.07
C THR A 17 -27.30 -20.65 5.01
N ALA A 18 -26.94 -20.09 6.17
CA ALA A 18 -26.16 -18.87 6.23
C ALA A 18 -24.77 -19.15 5.63
N GLY A 19 -24.52 -18.65 4.44
CA GLY A 19 -23.20 -18.66 3.81
C GLY A 19 -22.20 -17.86 4.65
N PRO A 20 -20.89 -18.19 4.61
CA PRO A 20 -19.89 -17.41 5.30
C PRO A 20 -19.92 -15.97 4.78
N SER A 21 -20.22 -15.03 5.67
CA SER A 21 -20.10 -13.60 5.39
C SER A 21 -18.63 -13.32 5.08
N GLY A 22 -18.31 -13.16 3.80
CA GLY A 22 -17.00 -12.68 3.39
C GLY A 22 -16.76 -11.33 4.06
N GLN A 23 -15.86 -11.32 5.03
CA GLN A 23 -15.35 -10.07 5.60
C GLN A 23 -14.65 -9.35 4.46
N ALA A 24 -15.29 -8.33 3.90
CA ALA A 24 -14.64 -7.35 3.07
C ALA A 24 -13.51 -6.78 3.94
N GLN A 25 -12.27 -7.14 3.62
CA GLN A 25 -11.10 -6.51 4.20
C GLN A 25 -11.22 -5.03 3.88
N SER A 26 -11.48 -4.20 4.89
CA SER A 26 -11.43 -2.76 4.75
C SER A 26 -10.03 -2.43 4.27
N GLN A 27 -9.89 -2.05 3.00
CA GLN A 27 -8.63 -1.52 2.48
C GLN A 27 -8.34 -0.29 3.33
N GLY A 28 -7.37 -0.40 4.23
CA GLY A 28 -7.02 0.63 5.17
C GLY A 28 -6.70 1.93 4.42
N SER A 29 -7.35 3.01 4.76
CA SER A 29 -7.02 4.31 4.20
C SER A 29 -5.60 4.68 4.63
N LEU A 30 -4.75 5.13 3.69
CA LEU A 30 -3.42 5.63 3.99
C LEU A 30 -3.52 6.89 4.86
N SER A 31 -2.65 7.00 5.88
CA SER A 31 -2.59 8.19 6.73
C SER A 31 -1.68 9.25 6.13
N TYR A 32 -2.20 10.47 5.95
CA TYR A 32 -1.39 11.61 5.53
C TYR A 32 -0.34 11.98 6.58
N GLU A 33 -0.70 11.96 7.86
CA GLU A 33 0.21 12.28 8.97
C GLU A 33 1.38 11.30 9.00
N TYR A 34 1.11 10.00 8.91
CA TYR A 34 2.15 8.99 8.83
C TYR A 34 3.03 9.17 7.59
N PHE A 35 2.44 9.50 6.46
CA PHE A 35 3.17 9.79 5.23
C PHE A 35 4.13 10.98 5.43
N ARG A 36 3.61 12.12 5.92
CA ARG A 36 4.39 13.34 6.14
C ARG A 36 5.54 13.10 7.11
N ASP A 37 5.27 12.45 8.24
CA ASP A 37 6.20 12.38 9.36
C ASP A 37 7.17 11.19 9.28
N LYS A 38 6.82 10.13 8.54
CA LYS A 38 7.60 8.89 8.48
C LYS A 38 8.05 8.52 7.06
N VAL A 39 7.17 8.60 6.07
CA VAL A 39 7.47 8.17 4.70
C VAL A 39 8.29 9.23 3.94
N GLN A 40 7.93 10.50 4.02
CA GLN A 40 8.68 11.57 3.35
C GLN A 40 10.17 11.59 3.72
N PRO A 41 10.57 11.45 5.00
CA PRO A 41 11.97 11.34 5.37
C PRO A 41 12.70 10.21 4.65
N VAL A 42 12.04 9.08 4.40
CA VAL A 42 12.63 7.97 3.63
C VAL A 42 12.98 8.39 2.21
N PHE A 43 12.12 9.16 1.54
CA PHE A 43 12.36 9.64 0.17
C PHE A 43 13.48 10.69 0.09
N LEU A 44 13.71 11.41 1.17
CA LEU A 44 14.72 12.47 1.25
C LEU A 44 16.07 11.98 1.77
N ALA A 45 16.12 10.82 2.44
CA ALA A 45 17.34 10.29 3.00
C ALA A 45 18.29 9.76 1.91
N LYS A 46 19.58 10.10 2.04
CA LYS A 46 20.65 9.47 1.29
C LYS A 46 20.96 8.11 1.93
N ARG A 47 21.09 7.06 1.10
CA ARG A 47 21.37 5.70 1.54
C ARG A 47 22.65 5.19 0.88
N GLY A 48 23.71 5.04 1.67
CA GLY A 48 25.00 4.62 1.15
C GLY A 48 25.41 5.43 -0.09
N ASP A 49 25.76 4.75 -1.16
CA ASP A 49 26.15 5.37 -2.45
C ASP A 49 24.96 5.63 -3.39
N HIS A 50 23.74 5.28 -2.99
CA HIS A 50 22.56 5.45 -3.83
C HIS A 50 22.07 6.91 -3.83
N ALA A 51 21.50 7.33 -4.95
CA ALA A 51 20.79 8.60 -5.03
C ALA A 51 19.55 8.57 -4.11
N ARG A 52 19.17 9.72 -3.55
CA ARG A 52 17.89 9.85 -2.85
C ARG A 52 16.73 9.60 -3.81
N CYS A 53 15.65 8.99 -3.33
CA CYS A 53 14.46 8.74 -4.16
C CYS A 53 13.98 9.99 -4.90
N VAL A 54 13.93 11.13 -4.20
CA VAL A 54 13.52 12.42 -4.78
C VAL A 54 14.35 12.86 -5.96
N VAL A 55 15.65 12.52 -6.03
CA VAL A 55 16.53 12.96 -7.14
C VAL A 55 16.07 12.36 -8.47
N CYS A 56 15.73 11.09 -8.51
CA CYS A 56 15.25 10.43 -9.71
C CYS A 56 13.74 10.64 -9.92
N HIS A 57 12.96 10.51 -8.86
CA HIS A 57 11.50 10.56 -8.95
C HIS A 57 10.92 11.97 -9.11
N ALA A 58 11.70 13.05 -8.91
CA ALA A 58 11.23 14.41 -9.16
C ALA A 58 11.53 14.92 -10.59
N VAL A 59 12.35 14.22 -11.37
CA VAL A 59 12.80 14.73 -12.67
C VAL A 59 12.54 13.80 -13.86
N ASN A 60 12.23 12.53 -13.62
CA ASN A 60 12.06 11.52 -14.66
C ASN A 60 10.59 11.24 -14.94
N ASN A 61 10.28 10.73 -16.15
CA ASN A 61 8.97 10.21 -16.52
C ASN A 61 8.68 8.84 -15.87
N ALA A 62 9.18 8.60 -14.66
CA ALA A 62 8.90 7.38 -13.93
C ALA A 62 7.39 7.30 -13.60
N PRO A 63 6.78 6.10 -13.56
CA PRO A 63 5.38 5.94 -13.16
C PRO A 63 5.06 6.50 -11.77
N PHE A 64 6.06 6.48 -10.89
CA PHE A 64 6.01 7.13 -9.59
C PHE A 64 6.73 8.47 -9.64
N HIS A 65 5.99 9.55 -9.42
CA HIS A 65 6.49 10.92 -9.44
C HIS A 65 6.41 11.55 -8.05
N LEU A 66 7.41 12.38 -7.75
CA LEU A 66 7.44 13.27 -6.58
C LEU A 66 7.56 14.72 -7.04
N VAL A 67 6.98 15.64 -6.28
CA VAL A 67 7.16 17.08 -6.51
C VAL A 67 8.62 17.46 -6.24
N PRO A 68 9.28 18.22 -7.12
CA PRO A 68 10.63 18.72 -6.85
C PRO A 68 10.69 19.54 -5.55
N LEU A 69 11.82 19.45 -4.85
CA LEU A 69 12.07 20.37 -3.74
C LEU A 69 12.19 21.82 -4.25
N SER A 70 11.69 22.76 -3.47
CA SER A 70 11.92 24.18 -3.75
C SER A 70 13.42 24.49 -3.70
N PRO A 71 13.91 25.48 -4.48
CA PRO A 71 15.32 25.86 -4.44
C PRO A 71 15.81 26.15 -3.02
N GLY A 72 16.89 25.46 -2.61
CA GLY A 72 17.47 25.59 -1.27
C GLY A 72 16.73 24.86 -0.15
N ALA A 73 15.58 24.24 -0.42
CA ALA A 73 14.84 23.47 0.58
C ALA A 73 15.43 22.06 0.74
N THR A 74 15.42 21.57 1.98
CA THR A 74 15.82 20.21 2.34
C THR A 74 14.61 19.29 2.57
N THR A 75 13.41 19.87 2.71
CA THR A 75 12.13 19.18 2.91
C THR A 75 11.05 19.84 2.06
N TRP A 76 9.96 19.11 1.83
CA TRP A 76 8.76 19.66 1.21
C TRP A 76 7.97 20.52 2.20
N ASN A 77 7.34 21.60 1.69
CA ASN A 77 6.34 22.34 2.43
C ASN A 77 5.01 21.55 2.46
N GLU A 78 4.04 22.03 3.22
CA GLU A 78 2.75 21.36 3.42
C GLU A 78 1.99 21.11 2.10
N GLN A 79 1.98 22.09 1.19
CA GLN A 79 1.33 21.94 -0.11
C GLN A 79 2.00 20.85 -0.96
N GLN A 80 3.32 20.87 -1.05
CA GLN A 80 4.10 19.86 -1.76
C GLN A 80 3.93 18.46 -1.13
N SER A 81 3.86 18.39 0.21
CA SER A 81 3.63 17.16 0.95
C SER A 81 2.29 16.53 0.60
N ARG A 82 1.23 17.34 0.52
CA ARG A 82 -0.10 16.86 0.12
C ARG A 82 -0.11 16.37 -1.33
N GLN A 83 0.51 17.10 -2.23
CA GLN A 83 0.67 16.67 -3.63
C GLN A 83 1.42 15.33 -3.73
N ASN A 84 2.52 15.19 -2.98
CA ASN A 84 3.26 13.93 -2.92
C ASN A 84 2.42 12.78 -2.36
N PHE A 85 1.61 13.04 -1.34
CA PHE A 85 0.71 12.03 -0.79
C PHE A 85 -0.28 11.52 -1.84
N GLU A 86 -0.90 12.42 -2.62
CA GLU A 86 -1.81 12.05 -3.72
C GLU A 86 -1.09 11.21 -4.81
N LEU A 87 0.16 11.56 -5.14
CA LEU A 87 0.97 10.83 -6.11
C LEU A 87 1.35 9.44 -5.59
N VAL A 88 1.76 9.34 -4.31
CA VAL A 88 2.15 8.08 -3.67
C VAL A 88 0.98 7.12 -3.55
N GLN A 89 -0.24 7.60 -3.31
CA GLN A 89 -1.44 6.76 -3.26
C GLN A 89 -1.65 5.93 -4.53
N ARG A 90 -1.21 6.42 -5.68
CA ARG A 90 -1.35 5.72 -6.97
C ARG A 90 -0.51 4.44 -7.05
N VAL A 91 0.58 4.37 -6.30
CA VAL A 91 1.52 3.24 -6.29
C VAL A 91 1.55 2.48 -4.97
N ALA A 92 0.94 3.03 -3.92
CA ALA A 92 0.98 2.45 -2.58
C ALA A 92 0.09 1.22 -2.41
N GLN A 93 -1.01 1.09 -3.16
CA GLN A 93 -1.95 -0.03 -3.10
C GLN A 93 -2.28 -0.45 -1.64
N PRO A 94 -3.13 0.30 -0.92
CA PRO A 94 -3.38 0.10 0.50
C PRO A 94 -3.77 -1.33 0.86
N GLY A 95 -3.15 -1.90 1.90
CA GLY A 95 -3.38 -3.25 2.37
C GLY A 95 -2.71 -4.36 1.55
N TYR A 96 -1.97 -4.01 0.49
CA TYR A 96 -1.29 -5.00 -0.35
C TYR A 96 0.21 -5.05 -0.02
N ALA A 97 0.64 -6.16 0.60
CA ALA A 97 2.01 -6.32 1.09
C ALA A 97 3.10 -6.26 -0.01
N ASP A 98 2.75 -6.63 -1.26
CA ASP A 98 3.62 -6.55 -2.44
C ASP A 98 3.35 -5.29 -3.28
N SER A 99 2.85 -4.25 -2.65
CA SER A 99 2.65 -2.95 -3.26
C SER A 99 3.90 -2.48 -4.02
N PRO A 100 3.78 -1.88 -5.22
CA PRO A 100 4.93 -1.34 -5.96
C PRO A 100 5.81 -0.40 -5.13
N LEU A 101 5.22 0.36 -4.20
CA LEU A 101 5.96 1.26 -3.31
C LEU A 101 6.99 0.54 -2.44
N VAL A 102 6.74 -0.71 -2.03
CA VAL A 102 7.64 -1.48 -1.16
C VAL A 102 8.43 -2.53 -1.93
N LYS A 103 7.85 -3.08 -2.99
CA LYS A 103 8.48 -4.16 -3.75
C LYS A 103 9.55 -3.63 -4.72
N HIS A 104 9.21 -2.56 -5.44
CA HIS A 104 10.07 -2.04 -6.50
C HIS A 104 11.46 -1.56 -6.02
N PRO A 105 11.60 -0.84 -4.88
CA PRO A 105 12.91 -0.42 -4.38
C PRO A 105 13.66 -1.49 -3.56
N LEU A 106 13.10 -2.68 -3.37
CA LEU A 106 13.70 -3.80 -2.64
C LEU A 106 14.60 -4.63 -3.57
N ALA A 107 15.71 -5.16 -3.03
CA ALA A 107 16.59 -6.06 -3.76
C ALA A 107 15.86 -7.35 -4.21
N GLU A 108 16.20 -7.85 -5.38
CA GLU A 108 15.60 -9.06 -5.95
C GLU A 108 15.79 -10.27 -5.01
N GLU A 109 16.98 -10.40 -4.42
CA GLU A 109 17.31 -11.48 -3.47
C GLU A 109 16.47 -11.41 -2.19
N ALA A 110 15.94 -10.22 -1.86
CA ALA A 110 15.00 -10.01 -0.75
C ALA A 110 13.53 -10.14 -1.18
N GLY A 111 13.27 -10.44 -2.45
CA GLY A 111 11.93 -10.59 -3.01
C GLY A 111 11.38 -9.32 -3.68
N GLY A 112 12.26 -8.39 -4.04
CA GLY A 112 11.94 -7.20 -4.82
C GLY A 112 11.80 -7.46 -6.32
N ASP A 113 11.61 -6.40 -7.08
CA ASP A 113 11.54 -6.46 -8.53
C ASP A 113 12.95 -6.33 -9.17
N PRO A 114 13.25 -7.07 -10.25
CA PRO A 114 14.58 -7.06 -10.87
C PRO A 114 14.93 -5.73 -11.57
N HIS A 115 13.97 -4.85 -11.78
CA HIS A 115 14.12 -3.67 -12.65
C HIS A 115 13.84 -2.34 -11.94
N HIS A 116 14.55 -2.05 -10.87
CA HIS A 116 14.58 -0.68 -10.35
C HIS A 116 15.72 0.10 -11.02
N GLY A 117 15.39 0.95 -12.00
CA GLY A 117 16.37 1.87 -12.60
C GLY A 117 16.98 2.80 -11.55
N GLY A 118 18.31 2.81 -11.40
CA GLY A 118 18.99 3.65 -10.43
C GLY A 118 19.35 2.95 -9.11
N ALA A 119 19.42 1.63 -9.11
CA ALA A 119 19.77 0.73 -8.03
C ALA A 119 18.66 0.52 -6.95
N GLN A 120 18.66 -0.68 -6.43
CA GLN A 120 17.77 -1.10 -5.35
C GLN A 120 18.15 -0.37 -4.05
N GLN A 121 17.16 0.26 -3.43
CA GLN A 121 17.40 1.12 -2.27
C GLN A 121 17.50 0.34 -0.95
N PHE A 122 16.91 -0.87 -0.92
CA PHE A 122 16.82 -1.70 0.28
C PHE A 122 17.35 -3.10 -0.04
N THR A 123 18.36 -3.54 0.70
CA THR A 123 18.96 -4.88 0.54
C THR A 123 18.21 -5.95 1.33
N SER A 124 17.37 -5.57 2.30
CA SER A 124 16.66 -6.49 3.18
C SER A 124 15.31 -5.90 3.59
N LYS A 125 14.35 -6.79 3.87
CA LYS A 125 13.08 -6.45 4.51
C LYS A 125 13.23 -6.00 5.97
N ASP A 126 14.39 -6.23 6.58
CA ASP A 126 14.69 -5.79 7.94
C ASP A 126 15.16 -4.31 8.00
N ASP A 127 15.38 -3.67 6.84
CA ASP A 127 15.73 -2.25 6.80
C ASP A 127 14.60 -1.40 7.43
N PRO A 128 14.89 -0.58 8.45
CA PRO A 128 13.87 0.19 9.17
C PRO A 128 13.06 1.13 8.27
N ALA A 129 13.69 1.66 7.22
CA ALA A 129 12.99 2.55 6.32
C ALA A 129 12.12 1.77 5.31
N TRP A 130 12.53 0.56 4.90
CA TRP A 130 11.64 -0.33 4.16
C TRP A 130 10.43 -0.72 5.02
N GLN A 131 10.65 -1.05 6.29
CA GLN A 131 9.57 -1.35 7.24
C GLN A 131 8.61 -0.16 7.42
N THR A 132 9.14 1.07 7.38
CA THR A 132 8.32 2.29 7.41
C THR A 132 7.39 2.38 6.19
N LEU A 133 7.91 2.14 4.99
CA LEU A 133 7.09 2.10 3.77
C LEU A 133 6.04 0.99 3.83
N ARG A 134 6.43 -0.19 4.30
CA ARG A 134 5.51 -1.32 4.47
C ARG A 134 4.41 -1.01 5.48
N ALA A 135 4.76 -0.46 6.64
CA ALA A 135 3.78 -0.08 7.66
C ALA A 135 2.76 0.94 7.11
N PHE A 136 3.21 1.94 6.36
CA PHE A 136 2.35 2.89 5.67
C PHE A 136 1.35 2.21 4.75
N VAL A 137 1.84 1.34 3.85
CA VAL A 137 0.99 0.58 2.92
C VAL A 137 -0.03 -0.28 3.68
N MET A 138 0.37 -0.86 4.81
CA MET A 138 -0.50 -1.69 5.66
C MET A 138 -1.44 -0.88 6.58
N GLY A 139 -1.47 0.44 6.43
CA GLY A 139 -2.44 1.32 7.10
C GLY A 139 -2.02 1.85 8.46
N ALA A 140 -0.71 1.95 8.74
CA ALA A 140 -0.21 2.62 9.95
C ALA A 140 -0.71 4.08 10.04
N LYS A 141 -0.95 4.53 11.27
CA LYS A 141 -1.48 5.86 11.61
C LYS A 141 -0.46 6.68 12.37
#